data_8047ffb75f2bc23f58f6adde1287a5f9
#
_entry.id   8047ffb75f2bc23f58f6adde1287a5f9
#
_cell.length_a   1.000
_cell.length_b   1.000
_cell.length_c   1.000
_cell.angle_alpha   90.00
_cell.angle_beta   90.00
_cell.angle_gamma   90.00
#
_symmetry.space_group_name_H-M   'P 1'
#
loop_
_entity.id
_entity.type
_entity.pdbx_description
1 polymer ?
#
loop_
_entity_poly.entity_id
_entity_poly.type
_entity_poly.pdbx_seq_one_letter_code
_entity_poly.pdbx_strand_id
1 'polypeptide(L)'
;MILDCTDNVDIRNALDRGCEQAKIPLVSGAAIRLEGQVSVFTYEPNTPTYRQLSQLFGQNVLSCVEAGVLAPIVGVVGSIQALEAIKVRLKIGSNLCGRLLLIDGLTMSIREMKLPVQ
;
A
#
# COMPACT_ATOMS: atom_id res chain seq x y z
N MET A 1 -13.95 2.70 -4.23
CA MET A 1 -12.49 2.67 -4.02
C MET A 1 -12.15 3.31 -2.69
N ILE A 2 -11.27 2.69 -1.95
CA ILE A 2 -10.78 3.20 -0.66
C ILE A 2 -9.28 3.46 -0.79
N LEU A 3 -8.83 4.60 -0.28
CA LEU A 3 -7.41 4.90 -0.12
C LEU A 3 -7.06 4.76 1.36
N ASP A 4 -6.19 3.81 1.67
CA ASP A 4 -5.75 3.57 3.05
C ASP A 4 -4.53 4.43 3.36
N CYS A 5 -4.74 5.45 4.17
CA CYS A 5 -3.70 6.38 4.61
C CYS A 5 -3.50 6.28 6.13
N THR A 6 -3.90 5.15 6.73
CA THR A 6 -3.83 4.98 8.17
C THR A 6 -2.45 4.51 8.62
N ASP A 7 -2.21 4.62 9.91
CA ASP A 7 -0.95 4.19 10.54
C ASP A 7 -1.16 3.05 11.54
N ASN A 8 -2.28 2.33 11.43
CA ASN A 8 -2.69 1.33 12.41
C ASN A 8 -2.95 0.00 11.72
N VAL A 9 -2.27 -1.05 12.17
CA VAL A 9 -2.36 -2.38 11.56
C VAL A 9 -3.76 -2.95 11.67
N ASP A 10 -4.45 -2.75 12.79
CA ASP A 10 -5.81 -3.27 12.96
C ASP A 10 -6.79 -2.62 11.99
N ILE A 11 -6.67 -1.32 11.78
CA ILE A 11 -7.49 -0.60 10.81
C ILE A 11 -7.18 -1.06 9.39
N ARG A 12 -5.91 -1.26 9.05
CA ARG A 12 -5.49 -1.76 7.74
C ARG A 12 -6.09 -3.13 7.45
N ASN A 13 -6.05 -4.03 8.43
CA ASN A 13 -6.65 -5.35 8.29
C ASN A 13 -8.16 -5.29 8.14
N ALA A 14 -8.82 -4.41 8.88
CA ALA A 14 -10.27 -4.21 8.76
C ALA A 14 -10.65 -3.68 7.39
N LEU A 15 -9.90 -2.71 6.86
CA LEU A 15 -10.14 -2.18 5.52
C LEU A 15 -9.93 -3.25 4.44
N ASP A 16 -8.89 -4.07 4.58
CA ASP A 16 -8.62 -5.15 3.63
C ASP A 16 -9.81 -6.12 3.57
N ARG A 17 -10.30 -6.57 4.74
CA ARG A 17 -11.44 -7.48 4.80
C ARG A 17 -12.71 -6.84 4.25
N GLY A 18 -12.97 -5.60 4.63
CA GLY A 18 -14.17 -4.89 4.17
C GLY A 18 -14.16 -4.66 2.67
N CYS A 19 -13.03 -4.26 2.12
CA CYS A 19 -12.89 -4.05 0.68
C CYS A 19 -13.01 -5.36 -0.10
N GLU A 20 -12.45 -6.45 0.43
CA GLU A 20 -12.58 -7.76 -0.20
C GLU A 20 -14.04 -8.21 -0.24
N GLN A 21 -14.77 -8.07 0.87
CA GLN A 21 -16.17 -8.46 0.93
C GLN A 21 -17.04 -7.63 0.00
N ALA A 22 -16.77 -6.34 -0.09
CA ALA A 22 -17.55 -5.43 -0.92
C ALA A 22 -17.08 -5.40 -2.37
N LYS A 23 -15.97 -6.06 -2.69
CA LYS A 23 -15.36 -6.02 -4.04
C LYS A 23 -15.00 -4.60 -4.46
N ILE A 24 -14.43 -3.85 -3.52
CA ILE A 24 -14.01 -2.47 -3.73
C ILE A 24 -12.49 -2.43 -3.77
N PRO A 25 -11.86 -1.80 -4.79
CA PRO A 25 -10.41 -1.66 -4.82
C PRO A 25 -9.87 -0.86 -3.64
N LEU A 26 -8.71 -1.29 -3.13
CA LEU A 26 -8.00 -0.65 -2.03
C LEU A 26 -6.64 -0.16 -2.54
N VAL A 27 -6.39 1.13 -2.38
CA VAL A 27 -5.08 1.73 -2.68
C VAL A 27 -4.36 1.92 -1.35
N SER A 28 -3.36 1.10 -1.09
CA SER A 28 -2.66 1.07 0.20
C SER A 28 -1.38 1.88 0.14
N GLY A 29 -1.19 2.74 1.14
CA GLY A 29 0.04 3.49 1.32
C GLY A 29 0.49 3.44 2.76
N ALA A 30 1.78 3.31 2.98
CA ALA A 30 2.37 3.30 4.30
C ALA A 30 3.69 4.05 4.28
N ALA A 31 3.96 4.78 5.35
CA ALA A 31 5.22 5.49 5.52
C ALA A 31 5.72 5.29 6.94
N ILE A 32 7.02 5.02 7.08
CA ILE A 32 7.67 4.89 8.36
C ILE A 32 9.11 5.39 8.20
N ARG A 33 9.56 6.26 9.12
CA ARG A 33 10.86 6.92 9.04
C ARG A 33 11.02 7.63 7.68
N LEU A 34 11.96 7.20 6.84
CA LEU A 34 12.22 7.74 5.51
C LEU A 34 11.82 6.76 4.40
N GLU A 35 11.00 5.76 4.74
CA GLU A 35 10.60 4.72 3.81
C GLU A 35 9.11 4.78 3.53
N GLY A 36 8.73 4.44 2.30
CA GLY A 36 7.33 4.38 1.89
C GLY A 36 7.01 3.12 1.11
N GLN A 37 5.75 2.72 1.15
CA GLN A 37 5.23 1.58 0.42
C GLN A 37 3.89 1.93 -0.19
N VAL A 38 3.68 1.54 -1.44
CA VAL A 38 2.39 1.72 -2.12
C VAL A 38 2.06 0.45 -2.89
N SER A 39 0.83 0.00 -2.80
CA SER A 39 0.30 -1.10 -3.61
C SER A 39 -1.19 -0.90 -3.84
N VAL A 40 -1.72 -1.66 -4.79
CA VAL A 40 -3.15 -1.65 -5.11
C VAL A 40 -3.68 -3.07 -4.99
N PHE A 41 -4.84 -3.24 -4.36
CA PHE A 41 -5.52 -4.52 -4.22
C PHE A 41 -6.90 -4.39 -4.86
N THR A 42 -7.12 -5.14 -5.94
CA THR A 42 -8.38 -5.07 -6.68
C THR A 42 -9.35 -6.17 -6.27
N TYR A 43 -8.86 -7.18 -5.56
CA TYR A 43 -9.64 -8.35 -5.10
C TYR A 43 -10.28 -9.15 -6.24
N GLU A 44 -9.75 -9.00 -7.44
CA GLU A 44 -10.11 -9.84 -8.56
C GLU A 44 -9.47 -11.22 -8.41
N PRO A 45 -9.96 -12.26 -9.12
CA PRO A 45 -9.33 -13.58 -9.07
C PRO A 45 -7.84 -13.52 -9.43
N ASN A 46 -7.04 -14.29 -8.69
CA ASN A 46 -5.59 -14.40 -8.88
C ASN A 46 -4.83 -13.11 -8.64
N THR A 47 -5.34 -12.26 -7.73
CA THR A 47 -4.61 -11.09 -7.27
C THR A 47 -4.33 -11.22 -5.77
N PRO A 48 -3.21 -10.64 -5.29
CA PRO A 48 -2.88 -10.70 -3.87
C PRO A 48 -3.78 -9.80 -3.03
N THR A 49 -3.77 -10.04 -1.72
CA THR A 49 -4.46 -9.21 -0.74
C THR A 49 -3.44 -8.49 0.14
N TYR A 50 -3.90 -7.47 0.86
CA TYR A 50 -3.07 -6.79 1.85
C TYR A 50 -2.57 -7.77 2.93
N ARG A 51 -3.41 -8.73 3.33
CA ARG A 51 -3.01 -9.73 4.33
C ARG A 51 -1.80 -10.53 3.87
N GLN A 52 -1.75 -10.90 2.58
CA GLN A 52 -0.59 -11.60 2.01
C GLN A 52 0.66 -10.71 2.02
N LEU A 53 0.51 -9.43 1.68
CA LEU A 53 1.61 -8.47 1.77
C LEU A 53 2.10 -8.35 3.22
N SER A 54 1.19 -8.19 4.16
CA SER A 54 1.52 -8.05 5.58
C SER A 54 2.33 -9.23 6.11
N GLN A 55 1.99 -10.45 5.67
CA GLN A 55 2.70 -11.66 6.10
C GLN A 55 4.15 -11.71 5.62
N LEU A 56 4.46 -11.09 4.48
CA LEU A 56 5.83 -11.08 3.95
C LEU A 56 6.79 -10.27 4.81
N PHE A 57 6.28 -9.26 5.52
CA PHE A 57 7.11 -8.37 6.32
C PHE A 57 7.07 -8.67 7.81
N GLY A 58 6.36 -9.73 8.21
CA GLY A 58 6.25 -10.15 9.61
C GLY A 58 5.41 -9.20 10.45
N GLN A 59 5.34 -9.50 11.76
CA GLN A 59 4.49 -8.75 12.69
C GLN A 59 5.24 -7.71 13.51
N ASN A 60 6.55 -7.58 13.30
CA ASN A 60 7.40 -6.69 14.08
C ASN A 60 7.62 -5.35 13.40
N VAL A 61 6.59 -4.84 12.72
CA VAL A 61 6.66 -3.52 12.10
C VAL A 61 6.31 -2.49 13.15
N LEU A 62 7.24 -1.57 13.41
CA LEU A 62 6.98 -0.44 14.30
C LEU A 62 5.90 0.44 13.67
N SER A 63 4.96 0.92 14.50
CA SER A 63 3.97 1.89 14.05
C SER A 63 4.64 3.25 13.78
N CYS A 64 3.96 4.11 13.03
CA CYS A 64 4.43 5.48 12.82
C CYS A 64 4.58 6.24 14.15
N VAL A 65 3.76 5.91 15.13
CA VAL A 65 3.83 6.53 16.46
C VAL A 65 5.12 6.11 17.17
N GLU A 66 5.53 4.85 17.06
CA GLU A 66 6.73 4.34 17.73
C GLU A 66 8.02 4.74 17.01
N ALA A 67 8.03 4.65 15.67
CA ALA A 67 9.24 4.87 14.88
C ALA A 67 9.37 6.31 14.37
N GLY A 68 8.25 7.01 14.28
CA GLY A 68 8.19 8.32 13.64
C GLY A 68 8.18 8.22 12.12
N VAL A 69 7.94 9.34 11.47
CA VAL A 69 7.94 9.45 10.02
C VAL A 69 8.23 10.89 9.63
N LEU A 70 9.01 11.10 8.57
CA LEU A 70 9.25 12.44 8.03
C LEU A 70 8.13 12.85 7.10
N ALA A 71 7.62 14.06 7.27
CA ALA A 71 6.51 14.57 6.49
C ALA A 71 6.70 14.48 4.97
N PRO A 72 7.90 14.76 4.40
CA PRO A 72 8.07 14.65 2.95
C PRO A 72 7.81 13.24 2.39
N ILE A 73 8.16 12.18 3.14
CA ILE A 73 7.88 10.83 2.64
C ILE A 73 6.39 10.53 2.66
N VAL A 74 5.64 11.07 3.61
CA VAL A 74 4.18 10.96 3.64
C VAL A 74 3.59 11.63 2.40
N GLY A 75 4.09 12.80 2.04
CA GLY A 75 3.66 13.52 0.84
C GLY A 75 3.91 12.74 -0.44
N VAL A 76 5.08 12.11 -0.55
CA VAL A 76 5.42 11.27 -1.71
C VAL A 76 4.46 10.08 -1.79
N VAL A 77 4.27 9.36 -0.70
CA VAL A 77 3.37 8.20 -0.66
C VAL A 77 1.95 8.61 -1.02
N GLY A 78 1.43 9.66 -0.42
CA GLY A 78 0.06 10.12 -0.69
C GLY A 78 -0.14 10.56 -2.14
N SER A 79 0.85 11.21 -2.73
CA SER A 79 0.79 11.62 -4.15
C SER A 79 0.76 10.41 -5.08
N ILE A 80 1.56 9.39 -4.78
CA ILE A 80 1.56 8.15 -5.55
C ILE A 80 0.24 7.41 -5.39
N GLN A 81 -0.31 7.36 -4.17
CA GLN A 81 -1.63 6.77 -3.94
C GLN A 81 -2.72 7.47 -4.78
N ALA A 82 -2.69 8.80 -4.83
CA ALA A 82 -3.64 9.55 -5.62
C ALA A 82 -3.52 9.22 -7.11
N LEU A 83 -2.30 9.11 -7.61
CA LEU A 83 -2.05 8.75 -9.00
C LEU A 83 -2.56 7.34 -9.31
N GLU A 84 -2.30 6.38 -8.42
CA GLU A 84 -2.80 5.02 -8.57
C GLU A 84 -4.33 4.97 -8.53
N ALA A 85 -4.96 5.75 -7.66
CA ALA A 85 -6.40 5.83 -7.58
C ALA A 85 -7.01 6.32 -8.90
N ILE A 86 -6.39 7.32 -9.53
CA ILE A 86 -6.84 7.81 -10.82
C ILE A 86 -6.73 6.73 -11.89
N LYS A 87 -5.61 6.01 -11.92
CA LYS A 87 -5.42 4.93 -12.90
C LYS A 87 -6.45 3.81 -12.72
N VAL A 88 -6.70 3.42 -11.48
CA VAL A 88 -7.70 2.39 -11.18
C VAL A 88 -9.10 2.85 -11.59
N ARG A 89 -9.45 4.09 -11.25
CA ARG A 89 -10.81 4.61 -11.51
C ARG A 89 -11.07 4.79 -13.00
N LEU A 90 -10.09 5.27 -13.73
CA LEU A 90 -10.23 5.54 -15.18
C LEU A 90 -9.82 4.35 -16.06
N LYS A 91 -9.25 3.31 -15.47
CA LYS A 91 -8.76 2.12 -16.17
C LYS A 91 -7.74 2.49 -17.25
N ILE A 92 -6.78 3.34 -16.87
CA ILE A 92 -5.71 3.78 -17.75
C ILE A 92 -4.36 3.35 -17.20
N GLY A 93 -3.39 3.18 -18.09
CA GLY A 93 -2.02 2.84 -17.73
C GLY A 93 -1.92 1.48 -17.06
N SER A 94 -0.90 1.33 -16.23
CA SER A 94 -0.63 0.13 -15.45
C SER A 94 -0.63 0.50 -13.97
N ASN A 95 -1.53 -0.09 -13.18
CA ASN A 95 -1.57 0.17 -11.76
C ASN A 95 -0.70 -0.83 -10.98
N LEU A 96 -0.56 -0.61 -9.67
CA LEU A 96 0.31 -1.41 -8.81
C LEU A 96 -0.35 -2.70 -8.29
N CYS A 97 -1.41 -3.18 -8.90
CA CYS A 97 -2.00 -4.45 -8.49
C CYS A 97 -1.00 -5.59 -8.75
N GLY A 98 -0.71 -6.37 -7.72
CA GLY A 98 0.27 -7.45 -7.82
C GLY A 98 1.71 -7.02 -7.63
N ARG A 99 1.95 -5.74 -7.39
CA ARG A 99 3.29 -5.18 -7.19
C ARG A 99 3.32 -4.31 -5.95
N LEU A 100 4.46 -4.29 -5.26
CA LEU A 100 4.70 -3.37 -4.15
C LEU A 100 5.77 -2.38 -4.57
N LEU A 101 5.45 -1.10 -4.54
CA LEU A 101 6.41 -0.04 -4.76
C LEU A 101 7.08 0.30 -3.43
N LEU A 102 8.40 0.21 -3.39
CA LEU A 102 9.21 0.51 -2.22
C LEU A 102 10.00 1.78 -2.47
N ILE A 103 9.83 2.76 -1.60
CA ILE A 103 10.49 4.06 -1.71
C ILE A 103 11.45 4.20 -0.54
N ASP A 104 12.73 4.37 -0.82
CA ASP A 104 13.74 4.67 0.19
C ASP A 104 14.14 6.13 0.01
N GLY A 105 13.64 6.98 0.92
CA GLY A 105 13.89 8.42 0.84
C GLY A 105 15.31 8.80 1.23
N LEU A 106 16.03 7.92 1.95
CA LEU A 106 17.39 8.20 2.34
C LEU A 106 18.35 8.19 1.13
N THR A 107 18.13 7.26 0.19
CA THR A 107 18.95 7.10 -1.00
C THR A 107 18.26 7.52 -2.28
N MET A 108 16.98 7.88 -2.20
CA MET A 108 16.10 8.15 -3.36
C MET A 108 16.02 6.97 -4.31
N SER A 109 16.02 5.75 -3.75
CA SER A 109 15.81 4.53 -4.51
C SER A 109 14.33 4.19 -4.52
N ILE A 110 13.81 3.88 -5.70
CA ILE A 110 12.44 3.39 -5.87
C ILE A 110 12.53 2.03 -6.54
N ARG A 111 11.95 1.01 -5.90
CA ARG A 111 12.01 -0.37 -6.38
C ARG A 111 10.62 -0.97 -6.39
N GLU A 112 10.40 -1.92 -7.29
CA GLU A 112 9.19 -2.72 -7.31
C GLU A 112 9.49 -4.14 -6.88
N MET A 113 8.58 -4.71 -6.10
CA MET A 113 8.62 -6.12 -5.73
C MET A 113 7.32 -6.77 -6.17
N LYS A 114 7.43 -7.88 -6.88
CA LYS A 114 6.26 -8.64 -7.30
C LYS A 114 5.66 -9.35 -6.08
N LEU A 115 4.35 -9.23 -5.90
CA LEU A 115 3.65 -9.89 -4.81
C LEU A 115 3.17 -11.27 -5.25
N PRO A 116 3.47 -12.32 -4.45
CA PRO A 116 2.99 -13.66 -4.79
C PRO A 116 1.48 -13.78 -4.63
N VAL A 117 0.88 -14.60 -5.46
CA VAL A 117 -0.52 -14.95 -5.38
C VAL A 117 -0.62 -16.36 -4.81
N GLN A 118 -1.50 -16.55 -3.84
CA GLN A 118 -1.77 -17.87 -3.26
C GLN A 118 -2.97 -18.53 -3.92
#